data_5fd17ee889ca0f99072d4e1632506948
#
_entry.id   5fd17ee889ca0f99072d4e1632506948
#
_cell.length_a   1.000
_cell.length_b   1.000
_cell.length_c   1.000
_cell.angle_alpha   90.00
_cell.angle_beta   90.00
_cell.angle_gamma   90.00
#
_symmetry.space_group_name_H-M   'P 1'
#
loop_
_entity.id
_entity.type
_entity.pdbx_description
1 polymer ?
#
loop_
_entity_poly.entity_id
_entity_poly.type
_entity_poly.pdbx_seq_one_letter_code
_entity_poly.pdbx_strand_id
1 'polypeptide(L)'
;MTIDAFIFDLDGTLVDTEMLWAEALRLYMAERGCELSKEALLRIVFGRSWLDIYRDVTARFPPLAATPSAAMAQGMRQIYLRLREQADSVVIHSSAALLRSLAAAHPVIVVSGSPHADVEEAVRLIGAETRVRFVLGAEDYAPGKPSPAGFLLGAKRLGADPARCLVFEDSAAGVAAAKAAGMWCVALARPDAHPQDISRADWVLSDLGAFSLKAFARHVRRA
;
A
#
# COMPACT_ATOMS: atom_id res chain seq x y z
N MET A 1 27.01 -0.07 5.02
CA MET A 1 25.77 -0.14 4.23
C MET A 1 25.36 1.29 3.90
N THR A 2 25.14 1.60 2.64
CA THR A 2 24.68 2.91 2.16
C THR A 2 23.33 2.71 1.48
N ILE A 3 22.35 3.50 1.85
CA ILE A 3 21.03 3.53 1.18
C ILE A 3 20.97 4.82 0.36
N ASP A 4 20.70 4.68 -0.93
CA ASP A 4 20.68 5.80 -1.89
C ASP A 4 19.26 6.32 -2.13
N ALA A 5 18.25 5.46 -2.01
CA ALA A 5 16.87 5.81 -2.26
C ALA A 5 15.90 5.08 -1.33
N PHE A 6 14.76 5.71 -1.07
CA PHE A 6 13.68 5.14 -0.28
C PHE A 6 12.42 5.02 -1.12
N ILE A 7 11.73 3.91 -0.97
CA ILE A 7 10.50 3.60 -1.67
C ILE A 7 9.44 3.31 -0.62
N PHE A 8 8.34 4.03 -0.65
CA PHE A 8 7.21 3.75 0.23
C PHE A 8 6.10 3.07 -0.56
N ASP A 9 5.52 2.03 0.01
CA ASP A 9 4.18 1.64 -0.34
C ASP A 9 3.18 2.69 0.18
N LEU A 10 1.93 2.64 -0.28
CA LEU A 10 0.89 3.59 0.08
C LEU A 10 -0.09 3.02 1.09
N ASP A 11 -0.89 2.03 0.66
CA ASP A 11 -2.07 1.56 1.37
C ASP A 11 -1.66 0.63 2.54
N GLY A 12 -2.01 1.00 3.78
CA GLY A 12 -1.52 0.31 4.99
C GLY A 12 -0.17 0.82 5.51
N THR A 13 0.61 1.50 4.66
CA THR A 13 1.93 2.05 5.00
C THR A 13 1.92 3.55 5.26
N LEU A 14 1.40 4.36 4.34
CA LEU A 14 1.28 5.82 4.45
C LEU A 14 -0.13 6.28 4.77
N VAL A 15 -1.12 5.57 4.27
CA VAL A 15 -2.55 5.84 4.48
C VAL A 15 -3.28 4.56 4.89
N ASP A 16 -4.24 4.68 5.79
CA ASP A 16 -5.10 3.60 6.25
C ASP A 16 -6.45 3.67 5.52
N THR A 17 -6.48 3.13 4.33
CA THR A 17 -7.64 3.16 3.44
C THR A 17 -8.36 1.82 3.35
N GLU A 18 -7.74 0.73 3.79
CA GLU A 18 -8.29 -0.62 3.65
C GLU A 18 -9.65 -0.78 4.30
N MET A 19 -9.84 -0.23 5.53
CA MET A 19 -11.13 -0.26 6.21
C MET A 19 -12.21 0.53 5.47
N LEU A 20 -11.86 1.66 4.85
CA LEU A 20 -12.80 2.45 4.05
C LEU A 20 -13.20 1.71 2.77
N TRP A 21 -12.25 1.04 2.12
CA TRP A 21 -12.56 0.18 0.96
C TRP A 21 -13.42 -1.02 1.33
N ALA A 22 -13.16 -1.65 2.49
CA ALA A 22 -14.00 -2.73 3.00
C ALA A 22 -15.43 -2.24 3.26
N GLU A 23 -15.59 -1.08 3.90
CA GLU A 23 -16.91 -0.50 4.15
C GLU A 23 -17.61 -0.06 2.85
N ALA A 24 -16.86 0.50 1.88
CA ALA A 24 -17.39 0.84 0.57
C ALA A 24 -17.92 -0.41 -0.17
N LEU A 25 -17.21 -1.54 -0.11
CA LEU A 25 -17.68 -2.81 -0.65
C LEU A 25 -18.94 -3.28 0.06
N ARG A 26 -18.96 -3.23 1.40
CA ARG A 26 -20.13 -3.63 2.19
C ARG A 26 -21.38 -2.83 1.80
N LEU A 27 -21.26 -1.52 1.70
CA LEU A 27 -22.36 -0.63 1.33
C LEU A 27 -22.81 -0.88 -0.12
N TYR A 28 -21.86 -1.01 -1.03
CA TYR A 28 -22.14 -1.31 -2.43
C TYR A 28 -22.93 -2.62 -2.60
N MET A 29 -22.58 -3.64 -1.83
CA MET A 29 -23.24 -4.94 -1.81
C MET A 29 -24.63 -4.86 -1.18
N ALA A 30 -24.75 -4.16 -0.04
CA ALA A 30 -26.01 -3.99 0.68
C ALA A 30 -27.08 -3.29 -0.19
N GLU A 31 -26.72 -2.27 -0.96
CA GLU A 31 -27.60 -1.60 -1.93
C GLU A 31 -28.18 -2.57 -2.98
N ARG A 32 -27.57 -3.74 -3.16
CA ARG A 32 -27.96 -4.80 -4.12
C ARG A 32 -28.52 -6.05 -3.45
N GLY A 33 -28.87 -5.94 -2.16
CA GLY A 33 -29.43 -7.05 -1.38
C GLY A 33 -28.42 -8.17 -1.09
N CYS A 34 -27.12 -7.87 -1.16
CA CYS A 34 -26.05 -8.81 -0.87
C CYS A 34 -25.39 -8.44 0.47
N GLU A 35 -25.36 -9.37 1.41
CA GLU A 35 -24.79 -9.14 2.74
C GLU A 35 -23.65 -10.12 3.04
N LEU A 36 -22.60 -9.60 3.70
CA LEU A 36 -21.49 -10.37 4.25
C LEU A 36 -21.31 -10.03 5.73
N SER A 37 -20.94 -11.03 6.52
CA SER A 37 -20.47 -10.73 7.89
C SER A 37 -19.18 -9.90 7.81
N LYS A 38 -18.91 -9.13 8.86
CA LYS A 38 -17.67 -8.32 8.95
C LYS A 38 -16.42 -9.19 8.76
N GLU A 39 -16.39 -10.37 9.38
CA GLU A 39 -15.24 -11.29 9.28
C GLU A 39 -15.07 -11.85 7.85
N ALA A 40 -16.17 -12.14 7.15
CA ALA A 40 -16.10 -12.60 5.76
C ALA A 40 -15.63 -11.47 4.83
N LEU A 41 -16.12 -10.24 5.04
CA LEU A 41 -15.72 -9.06 4.30
C LEU A 41 -14.22 -8.79 4.43
N LEU A 42 -13.69 -8.77 5.66
CA LEU A 42 -12.27 -8.52 5.92
C LEU A 42 -11.38 -9.57 5.23
N ARG A 43 -11.77 -10.86 5.27
CA ARG A 43 -11.04 -11.93 4.56
C ARG A 43 -11.03 -11.77 3.04
N ILE A 44 -12.04 -11.11 2.48
CA ILE A 44 -12.13 -10.88 1.03
C ILE A 44 -11.30 -9.68 0.61
N VAL A 45 -11.22 -8.64 1.44
CA VAL A 45 -10.63 -7.35 1.06
C VAL A 45 -9.14 -7.28 1.38
N PHE A 46 -8.73 -7.68 2.60
CA PHE A 46 -7.38 -7.40 3.07
C PHE A 46 -6.29 -8.15 2.31
N GLY A 47 -5.25 -7.40 1.89
CA GLY A 47 -4.07 -7.95 1.21
C GLY A 47 -4.34 -8.57 -0.15
N ARG A 48 -5.48 -8.26 -0.78
CA ARG A 48 -5.90 -8.88 -2.05
C ARG A 48 -6.06 -7.84 -3.16
N SER A 49 -5.80 -8.28 -4.38
CA SER A 49 -6.03 -7.44 -5.56
C SER A 49 -7.52 -7.21 -5.79
N TRP A 50 -7.86 -6.06 -6.38
CA TRP A 50 -9.24 -5.78 -6.81
C TRP A 50 -9.85 -6.90 -7.66
N LEU A 51 -9.07 -7.48 -8.56
CA LEU A 51 -9.55 -8.55 -9.45
C LEU A 51 -9.95 -9.81 -8.67
N ASP A 52 -9.20 -10.16 -7.61
CA ASP A 52 -9.52 -11.31 -6.76
C ASP A 52 -10.75 -11.03 -5.90
N ILE A 53 -10.87 -9.81 -5.36
CA ILE A 53 -12.07 -9.38 -4.64
C ILE A 53 -13.29 -9.46 -5.53
N TYR A 54 -13.22 -8.91 -6.74
CA TYR A 54 -14.31 -8.94 -7.72
C TYR A 54 -14.73 -10.38 -8.06
N ARG A 55 -13.78 -11.26 -8.33
CA ARG A 55 -14.06 -12.68 -8.63
C ARG A 55 -14.77 -13.36 -7.48
N ASP A 56 -14.32 -13.15 -6.25
CA ASP A 56 -14.92 -13.78 -5.07
C ASP A 56 -16.36 -13.30 -4.82
N VAL A 57 -16.61 -12.00 -4.87
CA VAL A 57 -17.96 -11.46 -4.61
C VAL A 57 -18.92 -11.82 -5.73
N THR A 58 -18.51 -11.79 -6.99
CA THR A 58 -19.37 -12.15 -8.12
C THR A 58 -19.65 -13.65 -8.18
N ALA A 59 -18.73 -14.51 -7.74
CA ALA A 59 -18.96 -15.94 -7.64
C ALA A 59 -19.95 -16.29 -6.51
N ARG A 60 -19.97 -15.51 -5.42
CA ARG A 60 -20.87 -15.76 -4.26
C ARG A 60 -22.24 -15.14 -4.42
N PHE A 61 -22.36 -14.02 -5.13
CA PHE A 61 -23.57 -13.22 -5.21
C PHE A 61 -24.01 -13.03 -6.66
N PRO A 62 -24.96 -13.86 -7.17
CA PRO A 62 -25.47 -13.76 -8.52
C PRO A 62 -25.93 -12.36 -8.95
N PRO A 63 -26.56 -11.53 -8.08
CA PRO A 63 -26.92 -10.16 -8.45
C PRO A 63 -25.75 -9.29 -8.87
N LEU A 64 -24.53 -9.60 -8.43
CA LEU A 64 -23.31 -8.86 -8.78
C LEU A 64 -22.62 -9.40 -10.03
N ALA A 65 -22.90 -10.67 -10.40
CA ALA A 65 -22.21 -11.35 -11.50
C ALA A 65 -22.40 -10.65 -12.87
N ALA A 66 -23.52 -9.95 -13.06
CA ALA A 66 -23.82 -9.20 -14.28
C ALA A 66 -23.12 -7.82 -14.33
N THR A 67 -22.52 -7.37 -13.23
CA THR A 67 -21.88 -6.06 -13.17
C THR A 67 -20.41 -6.15 -13.64
N PRO A 68 -20.01 -5.44 -14.71
CA PRO A 68 -18.61 -5.42 -15.13
C PRO A 68 -17.68 -4.90 -14.01
N SER A 69 -16.47 -5.46 -13.92
CA SER A 69 -15.48 -5.12 -12.89
C SER A 69 -15.22 -3.62 -12.80
N ALA A 70 -15.06 -2.94 -13.94
CA ALA A 70 -14.84 -1.49 -13.97
C ALA A 70 -16.04 -0.69 -13.43
N ALA A 71 -17.27 -1.11 -13.73
CA ALA A 71 -18.49 -0.45 -13.25
C ALA A 71 -18.64 -0.63 -11.72
N MET A 72 -18.34 -1.84 -11.21
CA MET A 72 -18.33 -2.12 -9.77
C MET A 72 -17.26 -1.28 -9.06
N ALA A 73 -16.03 -1.24 -9.59
CA ALA A 73 -14.95 -0.42 -9.04
C ALA A 73 -15.33 1.06 -8.98
N GLN A 74 -15.94 1.59 -10.04
CA GLN A 74 -16.40 2.98 -10.09
C GLN A 74 -17.50 3.26 -9.05
N GLY A 75 -18.49 2.37 -8.92
CA GLY A 75 -19.55 2.52 -7.91
C GLY A 75 -19.00 2.49 -6.48
N MET A 76 -18.10 1.57 -6.20
CA MET A 76 -17.40 1.50 -4.90
C MET A 76 -16.56 2.75 -4.63
N ARG A 77 -15.84 3.27 -5.65
CA ARG A 77 -15.04 4.49 -5.53
C ARG A 77 -15.87 5.69 -5.11
N GLN A 78 -17.09 5.84 -5.63
CA GLN A 78 -18.00 6.93 -5.21
C GLN A 78 -18.39 6.82 -3.74
N ILE A 79 -18.63 5.59 -3.25
CA ILE A 79 -18.93 5.34 -1.83
C ILE A 79 -17.68 5.63 -0.97
N TYR A 80 -16.53 5.11 -1.38
CA TYR A 80 -15.24 5.35 -0.72
C TYR A 80 -14.93 6.84 -0.56
N LEU A 81 -15.12 7.66 -1.60
CA LEU A 81 -14.88 9.10 -1.52
C LEU A 81 -15.75 9.78 -0.47
N ARG A 82 -17.05 9.41 -0.41
CA ARG A 82 -17.96 9.91 0.63
C ARG A 82 -17.53 9.50 2.05
N LEU A 83 -17.12 8.25 2.22
CA LEU A 83 -16.63 7.76 3.52
C LEU A 83 -15.34 8.48 3.93
N ARG A 84 -14.43 8.71 2.99
CA ARG A 84 -13.17 9.41 3.23
C ARG A 84 -13.38 10.86 3.66
N GLU A 85 -14.36 11.57 3.06
CA GLU A 85 -14.72 12.94 3.46
C GLU A 85 -15.25 13.02 4.89
N GLN A 86 -15.82 11.93 5.41
CA GLN A 86 -16.36 11.82 6.76
C GLN A 86 -15.35 11.32 7.79
N ALA A 87 -14.22 10.77 7.33
CA ALA A 87 -13.17 10.26 8.21
C ALA A 87 -12.32 11.41 8.76
N ASP A 88 -11.97 11.34 10.06
CA ASP A 88 -11.12 12.35 10.70
C ASP A 88 -9.73 12.43 10.04
N SER A 89 -9.14 11.31 9.69
CA SER A 89 -7.90 11.21 8.93
C SER A 89 -7.70 9.77 8.42
N VAL A 90 -7.18 9.66 7.21
CA VAL A 90 -6.67 8.37 6.67
C VAL A 90 -5.14 8.31 6.72
N VAL A 91 -4.48 9.36 7.17
CA VAL A 91 -3.01 9.46 7.16
C VAL A 91 -2.42 8.72 8.35
N ILE A 92 -1.47 7.82 8.09
CA ILE A 92 -0.61 7.22 9.11
C ILE A 92 0.50 8.24 9.43
N HIS A 93 0.24 9.08 10.43
CA HIS A 93 1.02 10.29 10.68
C HIS A 93 2.51 10.05 10.91
N SER A 94 2.89 8.99 11.62
CA SER A 94 4.29 8.62 11.86
C SER A 94 5.03 8.24 10.57
N SER A 95 4.37 7.46 9.70
CA SER A 95 4.89 7.07 8.39
C SER A 95 5.05 8.28 7.47
N ALA A 96 4.04 9.14 7.41
CA ALA A 96 4.09 10.38 6.64
C ALA A 96 5.19 11.34 7.14
N ALA A 97 5.40 11.43 8.45
CA ALA A 97 6.49 12.21 9.03
C ALA A 97 7.87 11.63 8.66
N LEU A 98 8.02 10.30 8.70
CA LEU A 98 9.24 9.63 8.26
C LEU A 98 9.52 9.91 6.77
N LEU A 99 8.50 9.73 5.91
CA LEU A 99 8.64 10.04 4.47
C LEU A 99 9.16 11.46 4.27
N ARG A 100 8.51 12.47 4.87
CA ARG A 100 8.93 13.87 4.74
C ARG A 100 10.34 14.12 5.26
N SER A 101 10.73 13.46 6.34
CA SER A 101 12.08 13.55 6.91
C SER A 101 13.13 12.97 5.97
N LEU A 102 12.90 11.78 5.42
CA LEU A 102 13.81 11.14 4.48
C LEU A 102 13.91 11.93 3.17
N ALA A 103 12.78 12.42 2.66
CA ALA A 103 12.72 13.18 1.42
C ALA A 103 13.45 14.54 1.49
N ALA A 104 13.74 15.04 2.67
CA ALA A 104 14.56 16.25 2.85
C ALA A 104 16.04 16.05 2.47
N ALA A 105 16.54 14.80 2.53
CA ALA A 105 17.96 14.49 2.32
C ALA A 105 18.22 13.42 1.25
N HIS A 106 17.17 12.67 0.85
CA HIS A 106 17.29 11.52 -0.03
C HIS A 106 16.21 11.50 -1.12
N PRO A 107 16.45 10.84 -2.26
CA PRO A 107 15.39 10.52 -3.21
C PRO A 107 14.36 9.60 -2.56
N VAL A 108 13.08 10.02 -2.60
CA VAL A 108 11.93 9.24 -2.11
C VAL A 108 10.90 9.15 -3.22
N ILE A 109 10.32 7.97 -3.40
CA ILE A 109 9.20 7.70 -4.31
C ILE A 109 8.12 6.90 -3.58
N VAL A 110 6.92 6.89 -4.14
CA VAL A 110 5.82 6.03 -3.70
C VAL A 110 5.46 5.05 -4.82
N VAL A 111 5.27 3.77 -4.47
CA VAL A 111 4.91 2.69 -5.41
C VAL A 111 3.74 1.90 -4.83
N SER A 112 2.58 1.99 -5.46
CA SER A 112 1.34 1.36 -4.99
C SER A 112 0.65 0.55 -6.09
N GLY A 113 -0.15 -0.43 -5.68
CA GLY A 113 -1.12 -1.12 -6.52
C GLY A 113 -2.42 -0.34 -6.75
N SER A 114 -2.56 0.84 -6.16
CA SER A 114 -3.68 1.76 -6.35
C SER A 114 -3.53 2.55 -7.66
N PRO A 115 -4.63 3.06 -8.24
CA PRO A 115 -4.58 3.92 -9.43
C PRO A 115 -3.63 5.11 -9.23
N HIS A 116 -2.88 5.48 -10.28
CA HIS A 116 -1.88 6.54 -10.23
C HIS A 116 -2.43 7.86 -9.65
N ALA A 117 -3.63 8.27 -10.09
CA ALA A 117 -4.28 9.47 -9.60
C ALA A 117 -4.58 9.43 -8.09
N ASP A 118 -4.92 8.25 -7.54
CA ASP A 118 -5.20 8.08 -6.11
C ASP A 118 -3.89 8.16 -5.30
N VAL A 119 -2.78 7.66 -5.85
CA VAL A 119 -1.44 7.79 -5.23
C VAL A 119 -1.01 9.25 -5.16
N GLU A 120 -1.18 10.01 -6.26
CA GLU A 120 -0.89 11.45 -6.26
C GLU A 120 -1.74 12.22 -5.26
N GLU A 121 -3.04 11.89 -5.17
CA GLU A 121 -3.93 12.52 -4.20
C GLU A 121 -3.50 12.23 -2.76
N ALA A 122 -3.15 10.99 -2.45
CA ALA A 122 -2.65 10.61 -1.13
C ALA A 122 -1.33 11.34 -0.79
N VAL A 123 -0.41 11.47 -1.74
CA VAL A 123 0.84 12.23 -1.56
C VAL A 123 0.57 13.71 -1.26
N ARG A 124 -0.45 14.31 -1.87
CA ARG A 124 -0.93 15.67 -1.53
C ARG A 124 -1.50 15.73 -0.12
N LEU A 125 -2.34 14.76 0.27
CA LEU A 125 -2.94 14.70 1.61
C LEU A 125 -1.88 14.64 2.72
N ILE A 126 -0.79 13.91 2.50
CA ILE A 126 0.31 13.84 3.46
C ILE A 126 1.29 15.03 3.37
N GLY A 127 1.04 16.01 2.52
CA GLY A 127 1.86 17.23 2.34
C GLY A 127 3.28 16.91 1.85
N ALA A 128 3.41 16.00 0.88
CA ALA A 128 4.70 15.53 0.38
C ALA A 128 4.87 15.68 -1.14
N GLU A 129 3.94 16.32 -1.84
CA GLU A 129 3.94 16.46 -3.30
C GLU A 129 5.18 17.14 -3.88
N THR A 130 5.78 18.07 -3.15
CA THR A 130 7.02 18.77 -3.56
C THR A 130 8.29 18.04 -3.14
N ARG A 131 8.18 16.95 -2.38
CA ARG A 131 9.30 16.22 -1.78
C ARG A 131 9.50 14.84 -2.39
N VAL A 132 8.42 14.17 -2.80
CA VAL A 132 8.45 12.90 -3.52
C VAL A 132 8.89 13.16 -4.95
N ARG A 133 9.86 12.37 -5.46
CA ARG A 133 10.40 12.54 -6.81
C ARG A 133 9.37 12.24 -7.88
N PHE A 134 8.62 11.17 -7.72
CA PHE A 134 7.48 10.75 -8.52
C PHE A 134 6.73 9.62 -7.80
N VAL A 135 5.57 9.28 -8.29
CA VAL A 135 4.78 8.13 -7.86
C VAL A 135 4.66 7.10 -8.99
N LEU A 136 4.39 5.85 -8.63
CA LEU A 136 4.02 4.78 -9.54
C LEU A 136 2.72 4.15 -9.02
N GLY A 137 1.68 4.17 -9.85
CA GLY A 137 0.41 3.49 -9.63
C GLY A 137 0.28 2.19 -10.40
N ALA A 138 -0.88 1.55 -10.32
CA ALA A 138 -1.16 0.26 -10.94
C ALA A 138 -0.96 0.25 -12.46
N GLU A 139 -1.18 1.38 -13.14
CA GLU A 139 -1.06 1.53 -14.58
C GLU A 139 0.38 1.68 -15.07
N ASP A 140 1.32 2.01 -14.17
CA ASP A 140 2.71 2.31 -14.54
C ASP A 140 3.56 1.06 -14.71
N TYR A 141 3.13 -0.09 -14.17
CA TYR A 141 3.90 -1.34 -14.23
C TYR A 141 3.03 -2.59 -14.19
N ALA A 142 3.54 -3.66 -14.77
CA ALA A 142 2.92 -4.99 -14.72
C ALA A 142 3.99 -6.08 -14.71
N PRO A 143 3.75 -7.22 -14.05
CA PRO A 143 2.64 -7.50 -13.15
C PRO A 143 2.76 -6.76 -11.80
N GLY A 144 1.64 -6.66 -11.07
CA GLY A 144 1.62 -6.09 -9.72
C GLY A 144 2.32 -6.98 -8.68
N LYS A 145 2.43 -6.48 -7.43
CA LYS A 145 2.95 -7.24 -6.28
C LYS A 145 2.25 -8.60 -6.17
N PRO A 146 2.95 -9.71 -5.91
CA PRO A 146 4.32 -9.82 -5.40
C PRO A 146 5.45 -9.77 -6.45
N SER A 147 5.16 -9.39 -7.71
CA SER A 147 6.21 -9.15 -8.69
C SER A 147 7.07 -7.95 -8.29
N PRO A 148 8.39 -7.98 -8.51
CA PRO A 148 9.29 -6.86 -8.22
C PRO A 148 9.18 -5.71 -9.23
N ALA A 149 8.32 -5.81 -10.25
CA ALA A 149 8.30 -4.91 -11.41
C ALA A 149 8.18 -3.43 -11.03
N GLY A 150 7.26 -3.07 -10.12
CA GLY A 150 7.06 -1.68 -9.69
C GLY A 150 8.28 -1.12 -8.96
N PHE A 151 8.86 -1.88 -8.04
CA PHE A 151 10.05 -1.46 -7.29
C PHE A 151 11.28 -1.35 -8.18
N LEU A 152 11.50 -2.30 -9.08
CA LEU A 152 12.59 -2.25 -10.06
C LEU A 152 12.43 -1.07 -11.02
N LEU A 153 11.22 -0.79 -11.49
CA LEU A 153 10.94 0.40 -12.31
C LEU A 153 11.24 1.69 -11.55
N GLY A 154 10.86 1.76 -10.28
CA GLY A 154 11.15 2.89 -9.40
C GLY A 154 12.65 3.13 -9.25
N ALA A 155 13.42 2.10 -8.91
CA ALA A 155 14.88 2.17 -8.81
C ALA A 155 15.53 2.60 -10.15
N LYS A 156 15.08 2.01 -11.26
CA LYS A 156 15.55 2.36 -12.61
C LYS A 156 15.32 3.84 -12.94
N ARG A 157 14.11 4.36 -12.67
CA ARG A 157 13.78 5.79 -12.92
C ARG A 157 14.59 6.73 -12.04
N LEU A 158 14.97 6.29 -10.83
CA LEU A 158 15.85 7.03 -9.93
C LEU A 158 17.33 6.94 -10.31
N GLY A 159 17.72 5.99 -11.17
CA GLY A 159 19.12 5.67 -11.43
C GLY A 159 19.82 5.03 -10.21
N ALA A 160 19.06 4.39 -9.32
CA ALA A 160 19.55 3.78 -8.09
C ALA A 160 19.77 2.27 -8.26
N ASP A 161 20.82 1.75 -7.59
CA ASP A 161 21.04 0.30 -7.48
C ASP A 161 19.95 -0.30 -6.55
N PRO A 162 19.17 -1.32 -6.98
CA PRO A 162 18.21 -1.99 -6.12
C PRO A 162 18.79 -2.45 -4.78
N ALA A 163 20.02 -2.95 -4.73
CA ALA A 163 20.69 -3.37 -3.50
C ALA A 163 20.95 -2.20 -2.52
N ARG A 164 20.80 -0.97 -2.98
CA ARG A 164 20.95 0.27 -2.21
C ARG A 164 19.63 1.03 -2.03
N CYS A 165 18.50 0.40 -2.38
CA CYS A 165 17.15 0.89 -2.12
C CYS A 165 16.60 0.26 -0.86
N LEU A 166 15.80 1.03 -0.09
CA LEU A 166 15.06 0.55 1.06
C LEU A 166 13.58 0.81 0.86
N VAL A 167 12.80 -0.26 0.97
CA VAL A 167 11.33 -0.26 0.84
C VAL A 167 10.69 -0.23 2.22
N PHE A 168 9.64 0.57 2.40
CA PHE A 168 8.72 0.52 3.53
C PHE A 168 7.40 -0.07 3.03
N GLU A 169 6.91 -1.09 3.69
CA GLU A 169 5.77 -1.93 3.30
C GLU A 169 5.02 -2.45 4.51
N ASP A 170 3.79 -2.93 4.33
CA ASP A 170 2.99 -3.57 5.38
C ASP A 170 2.43 -4.93 4.98
N SER A 171 2.44 -5.26 3.67
CA SER A 171 1.81 -6.46 3.12
C SER A 171 2.80 -7.59 2.82
N ALA A 172 2.33 -8.83 2.92
CA ALA A 172 3.11 -10.03 2.52
C ALA A 172 3.53 -9.96 1.04
N ALA A 173 2.62 -9.50 0.17
CA ALA A 173 2.88 -9.39 -1.26
C ALA A 173 3.95 -8.33 -1.57
N GLY A 174 3.90 -7.19 -0.89
CA GLY A 174 4.88 -6.12 -1.09
C GLY A 174 6.25 -6.44 -0.51
N VAL A 175 6.31 -7.07 0.67
CA VAL A 175 7.57 -7.59 1.22
C VAL A 175 8.20 -8.60 0.27
N ALA A 176 7.39 -9.53 -0.29
CA ALA A 176 7.89 -10.49 -1.28
C ALA A 176 8.42 -9.78 -2.54
N ALA A 177 7.73 -8.74 -3.03
CA ALA A 177 8.16 -7.95 -4.18
C ALA A 177 9.48 -7.22 -3.91
N ALA A 178 9.63 -6.58 -2.74
CA ALA A 178 10.87 -5.90 -2.33
C ALA A 178 12.06 -6.86 -2.26
N LYS A 179 11.85 -8.04 -1.65
CA LYS A 179 12.90 -9.05 -1.57
C LYS A 179 13.24 -9.66 -2.92
N ALA A 180 12.25 -9.86 -3.81
CA ALA A 180 12.47 -10.30 -5.19
C ALA A 180 13.20 -9.24 -6.03
N ALA A 181 13.06 -7.96 -5.70
CA ALA A 181 13.81 -6.86 -6.32
C ALA A 181 15.26 -6.76 -5.82
N GLY A 182 15.67 -7.54 -4.81
CA GLY A 182 16.99 -7.44 -4.18
C GLY A 182 17.13 -6.22 -3.27
N MET A 183 16.01 -5.63 -2.84
CA MET A 183 15.99 -4.44 -1.99
C MET A 183 15.95 -4.80 -0.51
N TRP A 184 16.37 -3.83 0.32
CA TRP A 184 16.09 -3.85 1.74
C TRP A 184 14.61 -3.57 1.99
N CYS A 185 14.04 -4.20 3.02
CA CYS A 185 12.64 -4.03 3.35
C CYS A 185 12.45 -3.85 4.86
N VAL A 186 11.82 -2.75 5.25
CA VAL A 186 11.30 -2.52 6.59
C VAL A 186 9.79 -2.67 6.52
N ALA A 187 9.24 -3.62 7.28
CA ALA A 187 7.81 -3.86 7.30
C ALA A 187 7.15 -3.18 8.50
N LEU A 188 5.98 -2.61 8.26
CA LEU A 188 5.11 -2.00 9.27
C LEU A 188 4.05 -3.02 9.70
N ALA A 189 4.09 -3.45 10.97
CA ALA A 189 3.11 -4.33 11.58
C ALA A 189 2.26 -3.54 12.58
N ARG A 190 1.28 -2.79 12.11
CA ARG A 190 0.41 -2.02 12.99
C ARG A 190 -0.48 -2.95 13.83
N PRO A 191 -0.66 -2.68 15.14
CA PRO A 191 -1.48 -3.53 16.03
C PRO A 191 -2.97 -3.58 15.65
N ASP A 192 -3.46 -2.54 14.96
CA ASP A 192 -4.85 -2.36 14.53
C ASP A 192 -5.13 -2.84 13.09
N ALA A 193 -4.07 -3.19 12.34
CA ALA A 193 -4.19 -3.71 10.99
C ALA A 193 -4.44 -5.22 10.95
N HIS A 194 -4.90 -5.73 9.80
CA HIS A 194 -5.04 -7.17 9.59
C HIS A 194 -3.66 -7.84 9.54
N PRO A 195 -3.42 -8.92 10.30
CA PRO A 195 -2.13 -9.60 10.32
C PRO A 195 -1.70 -10.09 8.94
N GLN A 196 -0.45 -9.79 8.55
CA GLN A 196 0.19 -10.21 7.31
C GLN A 196 1.45 -11.04 7.62
N ASP A 197 1.79 -12.02 6.77
CA ASP A 197 3.09 -12.69 6.87
C ASP A 197 4.20 -11.84 6.26
N ILE A 198 4.77 -11.00 7.07
CA ILE A 198 5.86 -10.08 6.72
C ILE A 198 7.22 -10.56 7.26
N SER A 199 7.33 -11.83 7.62
CA SER A 199 8.53 -12.43 8.23
C SER A 199 9.80 -12.35 7.37
N ARG A 200 9.64 -12.16 6.05
CA ARG A 200 10.75 -12.00 5.10
C ARG A 200 11.36 -10.61 5.07
N ALA A 201 10.76 -9.63 5.76
CA ALA A 201 11.33 -8.28 5.87
C ALA A 201 12.63 -8.29 6.66
N ASP A 202 13.55 -7.38 6.34
CA ASP A 202 14.82 -7.25 7.04
C ASP A 202 14.66 -6.62 8.43
N TRP A 203 13.58 -5.89 8.65
CA TRP A 203 13.19 -5.37 9.96
C TRP A 203 11.68 -5.16 10.01
N VAL A 204 11.06 -5.50 11.15
CA VAL A 204 9.63 -5.28 11.38
C VAL A 204 9.48 -4.26 12.51
N LEU A 205 8.66 -3.25 12.28
CA LEU A 205 8.32 -2.20 13.24
C LEU A 205 6.81 -2.10 13.40
N SER A 206 6.34 -1.83 14.60
CA SER A 206 4.92 -1.52 14.84
C SER A 206 4.57 -0.07 14.55
N ASP A 207 5.58 0.80 14.40
CA ASP A 207 5.46 2.22 14.08
C ASP A 207 6.72 2.70 13.34
N LEU A 208 6.56 3.24 12.13
CA LEU A 208 7.69 3.74 11.35
C LEU A 208 8.33 5.00 11.96
N GLY A 209 7.69 5.69 12.88
CA GLY A 209 8.31 6.76 13.67
C GLY A 209 9.52 6.31 14.49
N ALA A 210 9.62 5.01 14.78
CA ALA A 210 10.79 4.42 15.44
C ALA A 210 11.99 4.17 14.50
N PHE A 211 11.80 4.33 13.18
CA PHE A 211 12.86 4.10 12.21
C PHE A 211 13.93 5.18 12.24
N SER A 212 15.19 4.75 12.15
CA SER A 212 16.31 5.62 11.74
C SER A 212 17.34 4.78 10.98
N LEU A 213 18.03 5.38 10.01
CA LEU A 213 19.12 4.72 9.26
C LEU A 213 20.18 4.12 10.18
N LYS A 214 20.53 4.81 11.26
CA LYS A 214 21.50 4.33 12.25
C LYS A 214 21.00 3.09 13.00
N ALA A 215 19.72 3.05 13.36
CA ALA A 215 19.12 1.91 14.03
C ALA A 215 19.00 0.73 13.06
N PHE A 216 18.55 0.96 11.83
CA PHE A 216 18.47 -0.06 10.79
C PHE A 216 19.85 -0.69 10.49
N ALA A 217 20.88 0.14 10.28
CA ALA A 217 22.23 -0.36 10.04
C ALA A 217 22.81 -1.19 11.21
N ARG A 218 22.39 -0.91 12.45
CA ARG A 218 22.75 -1.75 13.61
C ARG A 218 21.95 -3.06 13.65
N HIS A 219 20.67 -2.99 13.30
CA HIS A 219 19.78 -4.16 13.30
C HIS A 219 20.28 -5.22 12.33
N VAL A 220 20.50 -4.86 11.05
CA VAL A 220 20.92 -5.81 10.00
C VAL A 220 22.35 -6.32 10.14
N ARG A 221 23.18 -5.71 10.99
CA ARG A 221 24.52 -6.26 11.31
C ARG A 221 24.50 -7.34 12.41
N ARG A 222 23.38 -7.44 13.13
CA ARG A 222 23.22 -8.37 14.25
C ARG A 222 22.38 -9.60 13.87
N ALA A 223 21.60 -9.48 12.79
CA ALA A 223 20.83 -10.56 12.18
C ALA A 223 21.73 -11.37 11.23
#